data_1ef9a218171e83842c47749a26ae0a7a
#
_entry.id   1ef9a218171e83842c47749a26ae0a7a
#
_cell.length_a   1.000
_cell.length_b   1.000
_cell.length_c   1.000
_cell.angle_alpha   90.00
_cell.angle_beta   90.00
_cell.angle_gamma   90.00
#
_symmetry.space_group_name_H-M   'P 1'
#
loop_
_entity.id
_entity.type
_entity.pdbx_description
1 polymer ?
#
loop_
_entity_poly.entity_id
_entity_poly.type
_entity_poly.pdbx_seq_one_letter_code
_entity_poly.pdbx_strand_id
1 'polypeptide(L)'
;MVKVILLSFIGLLGLSPTAYSQEVAIRLGPDQFAINQLWTITITVQNERLRNYSNFPEIQGLVKRGTSSSSSTNYVNGKMSSSQSIIQNYQAMSEATVVVPDFDITINNQSFSVKGKSIIATSPTQQRRSNFQDPFQDVFRQKAPSEFIEVEADAFLALTTDKNEIYLGEGITTTLAFYVAAANRADMKFYDLGAQITEIIKQIKPENSWEENFNIDNINGEPIEIKGARYTQYKIYQATYFPLNLEPINFPSVGLKLIKYNQVKNPSFFGRNRQEDYETFYSKPKTVKIKELPPHPLKDRVNVGSYKLKEAISIEKLTTGQSFNYSFEIGGVGNISALNMPSIDPNEWFEFYEPNTVQNIRRSSNRVTGSKKFDYFGIPNEPGTYDLGDFIQWIFFDPVQEKYDTLKSEIQIQVQGESRKNEYISSNDLGSFYDRIELEDNQLVSIKSGMGYKIIINLFIFAILVTSIRRRIALSRNPKSEVS
;
A
#
# COMPACT_ATOMS: atom_id res chain seq x y z
N MET A 1 -51.50 -24.91 51.61
CA MET A 1 -50.17 -24.28 51.44
C MET A 1 -49.42 -25.05 50.39
N VAL A 2 -49.44 -24.61 49.12
CA VAL A 2 -48.80 -25.26 48.02
C VAL A 2 -47.77 -24.24 47.48
N LYS A 3 -46.49 -24.56 47.57
CA LYS A 3 -45.41 -23.76 46.99
C LYS A 3 -45.28 -24.13 45.52
N VAL A 4 -45.51 -23.16 44.63
CA VAL A 4 -45.23 -23.24 43.20
C VAL A 4 -43.76 -22.85 43.01
N ILE A 5 -42.93 -23.77 42.50
CA ILE A 5 -41.56 -23.54 42.03
C ILE A 5 -41.64 -23.23 40.54
N LEU A 6 -41.31 -21.98 40.17
CA LEU A 6 -41.21 -21.54 38.79
C LEU A 6 -39.77 -21.84 38.31
N LEU A 7 -39.60 -22.85 37.45
CA LEU A 7 -38.34 -23.13 36.71
C LEU A 7 -38.30 -22.21 35.51
N SER A 8 -37.43 -21.24 35.51
CA SER A 8 -37.12 -20.42 34.34
C SER A 8 -36.08 -21.12 33.48
N PHE A 9 -36.51 -21.61 32.33
CA PHE A 9 -35.68 -22.23 31.31
C PHE A 9 -35.07 -21.09 30.45
N ILE A 10 -33.81 -20.74 30.69
CA ILE A 10 -33.05 -19.82 29.85
C ILE A 10 -32.53 -20.65 28.68
N GLY A 11 -33.19 -20.50 27.53
CA GLY A 11 -32.73 -21.05 26.25
C GLY A 11 -31.50 -20.29 25.76
N LEU A 12 -30.35 -20.94 25.88
CA LEU A 12 -29.10 -20.51 25.29
C LEU A 12 -29.18 -20.75 23.77
N LEU A 13 -29.61 -19.73 23.01
CA LEU A 13 -29.49 -19.71 21.55
C LEU A 13 -28.00 -19.68 21.20
N GLY A 14 -27.43 -20.82 20.92
CA GLY A 14 -26.10 -20.97 20.34
C GLY A 14 -26.07 -20.34 18.95
N LEU A 15 -25.53 -19.13 18.83
CA LEU A 15 -25.06 -18.58 17.57
C LEU A 15 -23.84 -19.43 17.14
N SER A 16 -24.11 -20.46 16.34
CA SER A 16 -23.03 -21.15 15.60
C SER A 16 -22.46 -20.15 14.60
N PRO A 17 -21.17 -19.79 14.70
CA PRO A 17 -20.55 -19.05 13.61
C PRO A 17 -20.60 -19.94 12.37
N THR A 18 -21.25 -19.49 11.30
CA THR A 18 -21.12 -20.09 9.99
C THR A 18 -19.67 -19.91 9.56
N ALA A 19 -18.83 -20.91 9.85
CA ALA A 19 -17.51 -21.00 9.28
C ALA A 19 -17.70 -21.09 7.76
N TYR A 20 -17.36 -20.05 7.02
CA TYR A 20 -17.17 -20.13 5.59
C TYR A 20 -15.96 -21.06 5.38
N SER A 21 -16.27 -22.30 5.01
CA SER A 21 -15.25 -23.28 4.65
C SER A 21 -14.59 -22.80 3.37
N GLN A 22 -13.28 -22.56 3.42
CA GLN A 22 -12.45 -22.34 2.25
C GLN A 22 -12.60 -23.56 1.34
N GLU A 23 -13.14 -23.38 0.14
CA GLU A 23 -13.26 -24.46 -0.83
C GLU A 23 -12.02 -24.47 -1.72
N VAL A 24 -11.11 -25.38 -1.40
CA VAL A 24 -9.88 -25.63 -2.16
C VAL A 24 -10.07 -26.91 -2.97
N ALA A 25 -9.92 -26.82 -4.29
CA ALA A 25 -9.90 -27.97 -5.18
C ALA A 25 -8.49 -28.15 -5.78
N ILE A 26 -7.94 -29.36 -5.65
CA ILE A 26 -6.66 -29.72 -6.27
C ILE A 26 -6.96 -30.79 -7.32
N ARG A 27 -6.57 -30.53 -8.57
CA ARG A 27 -6.80 -31.44 -9.70
C ARG A 27 -5.48 -31.85 -10.33
N LEU A 28 -5.32 -33.14 -10.54
CA LEU A 28 -4.25 -33.74 -11.32
C LEU A 28 -4.69 -33.86 -12.79
N GLY A 29 -3.74 -33.69 -13.71
CA GLY A 29 -3.95 -33.84 -15.13
C GLY A 29 -4.46 -35.22 -15.55
N PRO A 30 -4.70 -35.46 -16.86
CA PRO A 30 -5.27 -36.73 -17.35
C PRO A 30 -4.35 -37.92 -17.10
N ASP A 31 -4.91 -39.14 -17.11
CA ASP A 31 -4.15 -40.37 -16.89
C ASP A 31 -3.25 -40.73 -18.05
N GLN A 32 -3.54 -40.19 -19.25
CA GLN A 32 -2.73 -40.35 -20.45
C GLN A 32 -2.54 -39.00 -21.13
N PHE A 33 -1.31 -38.73 -21.59
CA PHE A 33 -0.99 -37.53 -22.33
C PHE A 33 0.21 -37.78 -23.27
N ALA A 34 0.31 -37.05 -24.36
CA ALA A 34 1.44 -37.16 -25.27
C ALA A 34 2.67 -36.39 -24.75
N ILE A 35 3.89 -36.87 -25.03
CA ILE A 35 5.13 -36.20 -24.57
C ILE A 35 5.30 -34.76 -25.12
N ASN A 36 4.61 -34.41 -26.18
CA ASN A 36 4.52 -33.02 -26.70
C ASN A 36 3.40 -32.20 -26.06
N GLN A 37 2.66 -32.74 -25.08
CA GLN A 37 1.64 -32.06 -24.30
C GLN A 37 2.14 -31.82 -22.87
N LEU A 38 1.62 -30.79 -22.23
CA LEU A 38 1.88 -30.52 -20.82
C LEU A 38 0.90 -31.24 -19.93
N TRP A 39 1.40 -31.92 -18.90
CA TRP A 39 0.59 -32.45 -17.81
C TRP A 39 0.56 -31.43 -16.67
N THR A 40 -0.53 -31.33 -15.92
CA THR A 40 -0.72 -30.20 -14.99
C THR A 40 -1.18 -30.65 -13.61
N ILE A 41 -0.75 -29.90 -12.59
CA ILE A 41 -1.39 -29.88 -11.27
C ILE A 41 -2.03 -28.51 -11.10
N THR A 42 -3.34 -28.47 -10.88
CA THR A 42 -4.12 -27.24 -10.74
C THR A 42 -4.66 -27.11 -9.33
N ILE A 43 -4.34 -26.01 -8.66
CA ILE A 43 -4.94 -25.60 -7.39
C ILE A 43 -5.96 -24.52 -7.70
N THR A 44 -7.19 -24.67 -7.21
CA THR A 44 -8.24 -23.66 -7.31
C THR A 44 -8.77 -23.32 -5.93
N VAL A 45 -8.76 -22.04 -5.56
CA VAL A 45 -9.35 -21.51 -4.33
C VAL A 45 -10.59 -20.72 -4.70
N GLN A 46 -11.73 -21.06 -4.08
CA GLN A 46 -13.01 -20.38 -4.32
C GLN A 46 -13.36 -19.46 -3.17
N ASN A 47 -13.89 -18.29 -3.51
CA ASN A 47 -14.41 -17.27 -2.59
C ASN A 47 -13.40 -16.75 -1.55
N GLU A 48 -12.11 -17.03 -1.76
CA GLU A 48 -11.02 -16.51 -0.96
C GLU A 48 -9.82 -16.16 -1.86
N ARG A 49 -8.97 -15.24 -1.37
CA ARG A 49 -7.74 -14.87 -2.06
C ARG A 49 -6.65 -15.90 -1.77
N LEU A 50 -6.00 -16.38 -2.83
CA LEU A 50 -4.78 -17.19 -2.69
C LEU A 50 -3.62 -16.28 -2.28
N ARG A 51 -3.10 -16.44 -1.06
CA ARG A 51 -2.02 -15.63 -0.47
C ARG A 51 -0.67 -16.28 -0.61
N ASN A 52 -0.60 -17.58 -0.28
CA ASN A 52 0.61 -18.37 -0.37
C ASN A 52 0.30 -19.83 -0.68
N TYR A 53 1.27 -20.50 -1.25
CA TYR A 53 1.25 -21.96 -1.46
C TYR A 53 2.68 -22.49 -1.41
N SER A 54 2.83 -23.77 -1.00
CA SER A 54 4.12 -24.47 -1.00
C SER A 54 4.54 -24.87 -2.42
N ASN A 55 5.80 -25.25 -2.57
CA ASN A 55 6.30 -25.75 -3.84
C ASN A 55 5.54 -27.01 -4.29
N PHE A 56 5.24 -27.09 -5.59
CA PHE A 56 4.69 -28.30 -6.19
C PHE A 56 5.71 -29.47 -6.15
N PRO A 57 5.25 -30.72 -6.12
CA PRO A 57 6.15 -31.88 -6.01
C PRO A 57 7.08 -32.02 -7.21
N GLU A 58 8.27 -32.56 -6.99
CA GLU A 58 9.10 -33.11 -8.07
C GLU A 58 8.58 -34.50 -8.41
N ILE A 59 8.38 -34.77 -9.71
CA ILE A 59 7.85 -36.04 -10.19
C ILE A 59 8.91 -36.68 -11.08
N GLN A 60 9.37 -37.86 -10.68
CA GLN A 60 10.39 -38.56 -11.45
C GLN A 60 9.87 -38.91 -12.85
N GLY A 61 10.62 -38.54 -13.90
CA GLY A 61 10.22 -38.71 -15.31
C GLY A 61 9.49 -37.50 -15.90
N LEU A 62 9.15 -36.50 -15.10
CA LEU A 62 8.61 -35.22 -15.56
C LEU A 62 9.52 -34.06 -15.18
N VAL A 63 9.61 -33.09 -16.06
CA VAL A 63 10.32 -31.83 -15.83
C VAL A 63 9.29 -30.73 -15.56
N LYS A 64 9.44 -30.01 -14.47
CA LYS A 64 8.65 -28.80 -14.20
C LYS A 64 8.90 -27.76 -15.29
N ARG A 65 7.84 -27.18 -15.78
CA ARG A 65 7.83 -26.04 -16.69
C ARG A 65 7.23 -24.84 -15.94
N GLY A 66 6.97 -23.77 -16.65
CA GLY A 66 6.40 -22.56 -16.04
C GLY A 66 5.10 -22.80 -15.28
N THR A 67 4.87 -21.96 -14.25
CA THR A 67 3.62 -21.90 -13.50
C THR A 67 2.76 -20.78 -14.10
N SER A 68 1.47 -21.03 -14.29
CA SER A 68 0.50 -20.03 -14.73
C SER A 68 -0.57 -19.81 -13.66
N SER A 69 -1.12 -18.59 -13.60
CA SER A 69 -2.22 -18.25 -12.70
C SER A 69 -3.41 -17.73 -13.48
N SER A 70 -4.61 -18.02 -12.99
CA SER A 70 -5.88 -17.54 -13.55
C SER A 70 -6.77 -17.07 -12.43
N SER A 71 -7.48 -15.96 -12.64
CA SER A 71 -8.51 -15.46 -11.73
C SER A 71 -9.80 -15.27 -12.50
N SER A 72 -10.91 -15.76 -11.94
CA SER A 72 -12.24 -15.62 -12.52
C SER A 72 -13.20 -15.12 -11.46
N THR A 73 -14.06 -14.17 -11.84
CA THR A 73 -15.14 -13.69 -10.99
C THR A 73 -16.45 -13.85 -11.77
N ASN A 74 -17.38 -14.60 -11.21
CA ASN A 74 -18.70 -14.82 -11.78
C ASN A 74 -19.76 -14.14 -10.92
N TYR A 75 -20.70 -13.47 -11.58
CA TYR A 75 -21.85 -12.85 -10.96
C TYR A 75 -23.12 -13.54 -11.46
N VAL A 76 -23.76 -14.34 -10.62
CA VAL A 76 -24.97 -15.08 -10.97
C VAL A 76 -26.04 -14.84 -9.91
N ASN A 77 -27.22 -14.37 -10.31
CA ASN A 77 -28.38 -14.14 -9.43
C ASN A 77 -28.07 -13.29 -8.18
N GLY A 78 -27.32 -12.19 -8.33
CA GLY A 78 -26.98 -11.30 -7.23
C GLY A 78 -25.88 -11.82 -6.28
N LYS A 79 -25.32 -13.01 -6.53
CA LYS A 79 -24.20 -13.57 -5.76
C LYS A 79 -22.91 -13.50 -6.58
N MET A 80 -21.90 -12.91 -5.99
CA MET A 80 -20.56 -12.89 -6.56
C MET A 80 -19.77 -14.11 -6.04
N SER A 81 -19.20 -14.87 -6.97
CA SER A 81 -18.22 -15.92 -6.66
C SER A 81 -16.91 -15.62 -7.36
N SER A 82 -15.81 -15.71 -6.65
CA SER A 82 -14.46 -15.56 -7.20
C SER A 82 -13.70 -16.87 -7.09
N SER A 83 -12.89 -17.17 -8.09
CA SER A 83 -11.96 -18.29 -8.03
C SER A 83 -10.59 -17.86 -8.52
N GLN A 84 -9.56 -18.29 -7.82
CA GLN A 84 -8.16 -18.13 -8.21
C GLN A 84 -7.54 -19.51 -8.38
N SER A 85 -6.86 -19.71 -9.53
CA SER A 85 -6.22 -20.98 -9.84
C SER A 85 -4.75 -20.78 -10.14
N ILE A 86 -3.92 -21.70 -9.63
CA ILE A 86 -2.51 -21.84 -10.02
C ILE A 86 -2.33 -23.19 -10.68
N ILE A 87 -1.65 -23.17 -11.81
CA ILE A 87 -1.42 -24.33 -12.66
C ILE A 87 0.09 -24.51 -12.82
N GLN A 88 0.62 -25.58 -12.24
CA GLN A 88 1.98 -26.01 -12.51
C GLN A 88 2.00 -26.97 -13.70
N ASN A 89 2.79 -26.63 -14.68
CA ASN A 89 2.98 -27.43 -15.89
C ASN A 89 4.17 -28.38 -15.73
N TYR A 90 4.01 -29.61 -16.24
CA TYR A 90 5.05 -30.62 -16.32
C TYR A 90 5.13 -31.17 -17.74
N GLN A 91 6.32 -31.53 -18.16
CA GLN A 91 6.58 -32.16 -19.47
C GLN A 91 7.27 -33.48 -19.27
N ALA A 92 6.79 -34.54 -19.92
CA ALA A 92 7.47 -35.81 -19.93
C ALA A 92 8.75 -35.75 -20.74
N MET A 93 9.82 -36.40 -20.28
CA MET A 93 11.10 -36.47 -20.98
C MET A 93 11.13 -37.60 -22.03
N SER A 94 10.34 -38.64 -21.83
CA SER A 94 10.23 -39.80 -22.70
C SER A 94 8.89 -40.49 -22.53
N GLU A 95 8.56 -41.41 -23.44
CA GLU A 95 7.42 -42.31 -23.26
C GLU A 95 7.69 -43.23 -22.10
N ALA A 96 6.83 -43.17 -21.08
CA ALA A 96 6.94 -44.00 -19.89
C ALA A 96 5.65 -43.95 -19.09
N THR A 97 5.47 -44.96 -18.25
CA THR A 97 4.53 -44.88 -17.14
C THR A 97 5.22 -44.13 -15.99
N VAL A 98 4.66 -43.01 -15.62
CA VAL A 98 5.16 -42.14 -14.55
C VAL A 98 4.26 -42.26 -13.34
N VAL A 99 4.86 -42.50 -12.16
CA VAL A 99 4.12 -42.53 -10.89
C VAL A 99 4.21 -41.16 -10.25
N VAL A 100 3.08 -40.53 -10.11
CA VAL A 100 2.93 -39.32 -9.29
C VAL A 100 2.80 -39.79 -7.84
N PRO A 101 3.74 -39.46 -6.95
CA PRO A 101 3.64 -39.89 -5.55
C PRO A 101 2.50 -39.15 -4.82
N ASP A 102 2.09 -39.68 -3.68
CA ASP A 102 1.29 -38.93 -2.74
C ASP A 102 2.09 -37.77 -2.22
N PHE A 103 1.47 -36.59 -2.11
CA PHE A 103 2.15 -35.37 -1.65
C PHE A 103 1.23 -34.47 -0.86
N ASP A 104 1.82 -33.66 0.01
CA ASP A 104 1.13 -32.61 0.73
C ASP A 104 1.44 -31.26 0.11
N ILE A 105 0.43 -30.41 0.00
CA ILE A 105 0.60 -29.03 -0.45
C ILE A 105 -0.08 -28.08 0.53
N THR A 106 0.64 -27.06 0.96
CA THR A 106 0.13 -26.03 1.86
C THR A 106 -0.43 -24.88 1.04
N ILE A 107 -1.66 -24.49 1.32
CA ILE A 107 -2.38 -23.41 0.65
C ILE A 107 -2.99 -22.53 1.74
N ASN A 108 -2.68 -21.22 1.75
CA ASN A 108 -3.13 -20.27 2.78
C ASN A 108 -2.91 -20.80 4.21
N ASN A 109 -1.75 -21.41 4.48
CA ASN A 109 -1.35 -22.01 5.77
C ASN A 109 -2.12 -23.29 6.19
N GLN A 110 -2.94 -23.85 5.29
CA GLN A 110 -3.59 -25.16 5.50
C GLN A 110 -2.92 -26.22 4.64
N SER A 111 -2.69 -27.40 5.18
CA SER A 111 -2.09 -28.54 4.46
C SER A 111 -3.16 -29.43 3.87
N PHE A 112 -3.00 -29.78 2.59
CA PHE A 112 -3.89 -30.65 1.83
C PHE A 112 -3.10 -31.85 1.33
N SER A 113 -3.54 -33.06 1.69
CA SER A 113 -2.95 -34.30 1.20
C SER A 113 -3.59 -34.70 -0.13
N VAL A 114 -2.77 -34.89 -1.16
CA VAL A 114 -3.19 -35.28 -2.49
C VAL A 114 -2.71 -36.69 -2.77
N LYS A 115 -3.66 -37.56 -3.13
CA LYS A 115 -3.31 -38.91 -3.57
C LYS A 115 -2.72 -38.86 -4.97
N GLY A 116 -1.55 -39.46 -5.09
CA GLY A 116 -0.89 -39.63 -6.37
C GLY A 116 -1.60 -40.63 -7.27
N LYS A 117 -1.14 -40.76 -8.49
CA LYS A 117 -1.65 -41.72 -9.45
C LYS A 117 -0.59 -42.12 -10.48
N SER A 118 -0.79 -43.26 -11.16
CA SER A 118 0.01 -43.61 -12.33
C SER A 118 -0.55 -42.91 -13.56
N ILE A 119 0.35 -42.32 -14.36
CA ILE A 119 0.01 -41.64 -15.62
C ILE A 119 0.91 -42.18 -16.74
N ILE A 120 0.39 -42.19 -17.97
CA ILE A 120 1.10 -42.73 -19.13
C ILE A 120 1.45 -41.58 -20.07
N ALA A 121 2.74 -41.36 -20.26
CA ALA A 121 3.25 -40.47 -21.31
C ALA A 121 3.42 -41.31 -22.59
N THR A 122 2.67 -40.96 -23.63
CA THR A 122 2.60 -41.66 -24.90
C THR A 122 3.38 -40.90 -25.98
N SER A 123 3.67 -41.58 -27.07
CA SER A 123 4.27 -40.95 -28.28
C SER A 123 3.54 -39.69 -28.69
N PRO A 124 4.23 -38.74 -29.31
CA PRO A 124 3.58 -37.58 -29.94
C PRO A 124 2.46 -38.08 -30.83
N THR A 125 1.27 -37.63 -30.63
CA THR A 125 0.16 -38.00 -31.49
C THR A 125 0.40 -37.42 -32.88
N GLN A 126 1.07 -38.18 -33.72
CA GLN A 126 0.98 -37.97 -35.15
C GLN A 126 -0.44 -38.35 -35.53
N GLN A 127 -1.17 -37.43 -36.15
CA GLN A 127 -2.41 -37.74 -36.77
C GLN A 127 -2.20 -38.91 -37.77
N ARG A 128 -2.38 -40.15 -37.30
CA ARG A 128 -2.45 -41.30 -38.20
C ARG A 128 -3.67 -41.12 -39.11
N ARG A 129 -3.40 -40.92 -40.39
CA ARG A 129 -4.37 -41.11 -41.47
C ARG A 129 -4.79 -42.59 -41.41
N SER A 130 -5.87 -42.91 -40.77
CA SER A 130 -6.50 -44.23 -40.85
C SER A 130 -7.26 -44.29 -42.16
N ASN A 131 -6.78 -45.16 -43.08
CA ASN A 131 -7.50 -45.57 -44.26
C ASN A 131 -8.64 -46.53 -43.87
N PHE A 132 -9.70 -46.01 -43.27
CA PHE A 132 -10.99 -46.66 -43.22
C PHE A 132 -11.94 -45.85 -44.09
N GLN A 133 -12.46 -46.46 -45.14
CA GLN A 133 -13.54 -45.90 -45.95
C GLN A 133 -14.85 -45.94 -45.07
N ASP A 134 -15.07 -44.87 -44.35
CA ASP A 134 -16.26 -44.61 -43.58
C ASP A 134 -17.24 -43.79 -44.47
N PRO A 135 -18.53 -44.16 -44.59
CA PRO A 135 -19.51 -43.40 -45.36
C PRO A 135 -19.71 -41.95 -44.92
N PHE A 136 -19.16 -41.59 -43.77
CA PHE A 136 -19.14 -40.21 -43.26
C PHE A 136 -17.90 -39.41 -43.67
N GLN A 137 -16.98 -39.95 -44.50
CA GLN A 137 -15.74 -39.28 -44.91
C GLN A 137 -15.98 -38.00 -45.73
N ASP A 138 -17.13 -37.85 -46.41
CA ASP A 138 -17.42 -36.62 -47.14
C ASP A 138 -17.74 -35.42 -46.29
N VAL A 139 -18.05 -35.61 -45.01
CA VAL A 139 -18.23 -34.50 -44.04
C VAL A 139 -16.91 -33.99 -43.48
N PHE A 140 -15.83 -34.78 -43.59
CA PHE A 140 -14.49 -34.44 -43.04
C PHE A 140 -13.42 -34.19 -44.12
N ARG A 141 -13.83 -34.07 -45.38
CA ARG A 141 -12.89 -33.76 -46.47
C ARG A 141 -12.31 -32.37 -46.24
N GLN A 142 -11.02 -32.40 -45.95
CA GLN A 142 -10.04 -31.31 -46.04
C GLN A 142 -10.66 -29.91 -45.87
N LYS A 143 -10.78 -29.47 -44.62
CA LYS A 143 -10.84 -28.05 -44.39
C LYS A 143 -9.50 -27.47 -44.90
N ALA A 144 -9.59 -26.67 -45.95
CA ALA A 144 -8.53 -25.71 -46.28
C ALA A 144 -8.06 -25.02 -44.99
N PRO A 145 -6.77 -24.65 -44.88
CA PRO A 145 -6.31 -23.88 -43.71
C PRO A 145 -7.38 -22.81 -43.40
N SER A 146 -7.85 -22.79 -42.17
CA SER A 146 -8.90 -21.82 -41.79
C SER A 146 -8.38 -20.43 -42.13
N GLU A 147 -9.01 -19.79 -43.09
CA GLU A 147 -8.68 -18.44 -43.52
C GLU A 147 -9.19 -17.52 -42.42
N PHE A 148 -8.25 -16.86 -41.69
CA PHE A 148 -8.58 -15.91 -40.66
C PHE A 148 -8.71 -14.51 -41.26
N ILE A 149 -9.75 -13.79 -40.85
CA ILE A 149 -9.94 -12.40 -41.22
C ILE A 149 -9.32 -11.59 -40.10
N GLU A 150 -8.34 -10.77 -40.44
CA GLU A 150 -7.79 -9.78 -39.53
C GLU A 150 -8.87 -8.70 -39.28
N VAL A 151 -9.21 -8.48 -38.03
CA VAL A 151 -10.10 -7.42 -37.59
C VAL A 151 -9.26 -6.28 -37.08
N GLU A 152 -9.35 -5.12 -37.73
CA GLU A 152 -8.71 -3.91 -37.21
C GLU A 152 -9.31 -3.53 -35.86
N ALA A 153 -8.44 -3.18 -34.92
CA ALA A 153 -8.85 -2.71 -33.60
C ALA A 153 -9.04 -1.19 -33.62
N ASP A 154 -10.28 -0.74 -33.39
CA ASP A 154 -10.57 0.67 -33.14
C ASP A 154 -10.35 1.00 -31.66
N ALA A 155 -9.08 1.14 -31.31
CA ALA A 155 -8.61 1.37 -29.94
C ALA A 155 -7.30 2.12 -29.93
N PHE A 156 -6.97 2.77 -28.82
CA PHE A 156 -5.69 3.45 -28.64
C PHE A 156 -5.27 3.54 -27.17
N LEU A 157 -3.96 3.63 -26.95
CA LEU A 157 -3.37 3.95 -25.67
C LEU A 157 -3.08 5.45 -25.61
N ALA A 158 -3.47 6.12 -24.51
CA ALA A 158 -3.12 7.52 -24.29
C ALA A 158 -2.59 7.78 -22.88
N LEU A 159 -1.53 8.57 -22.84
CA LEU A 159 -1.06 9.22 -21.64
C LEU A 159 -1.52 10.67 -21.73
N THR A 160 -2.34 11.09 -20.78
CA THR A 160 -2.95 12.43 -20.71
C THR A 160 -2.57 13.13 -19.41
N THR A 161 -2.48 14.44 -19.47
CA THR A 161 -2.28 15.31 -18.31
C THR A 161 -3.42 16.31 -18.24
N ASP A 162 -3.81 16.71 -17.04
CA ASP A 162 -4.85 17.71 -16.82
C ASP A 162 -4.40 19.12 -17.23
N LYS A 163 -3.08 19.38 -17.28
CA LYS A 163 -2.46 20.66 -17.67
C LYS A 163 -1.27 20.42 -18.61
N ASN A 164 -0.87 21.44 -19.34
CA ASN A 164 0.34 21.41 -20.19
C ASN A 164 1.49 22.21 -19.60
N GLU A 165 1.20 23.08 -18.65
CA GLU A 165 2.11 23.97 -17.97
C GLU A 165 1.64 24.19 -16.54
N ILE A 166 2.56 24.13 -15.58
CA ILE A 166 2.28 24.28 -14.13
C ILE A 166 3.38 25.11 -13.48
N TYR A 167 3.11 25.62 -12.30
CA TYR A 167 4.12 26.24 -11.45
C TYR A 167 4.96 25.19 -10.72
N LEU A 168 6.18 25.56 -10.34
CA LEU A 168 7.04 24.75 -9.48
C LEU A 168 6.27 24.40 -8.18
N GLY A 169 6.19 23.11 -7.83
CA GLY A 169 5.42 22.63 -6.68
C GLY A 169 3.92 22.45 -6.89
N GLU A 170 3.37 22.90 -8.03
CA GLU A 170 1.97 22.65 -8.40
C GLU A 170 1.77 21.21 -8.87
N GLY A 171 0.65 20.60 -8.47
CA GLY A 171 0.32 19.24 -8.89
C GLY A 171 -0.19 19.14 -10.32
N ILE A 172 0.31 18.15 -11.06
CA ILE A 172 -0.21 17.74 -12.36
C ILE A 172 -0.67 16.30 -12.32
N THR A 173 -1.93 16.05 -12.67
CA THR A 173 -2.46 14.69 -12.70
C THR A 173 -2.27 14.08 -14.09
N THR A 174 -1.56 12.96 -14.09
CA THR A 174 -1.25 12.17 -15.28
C THR A 174 -2.04 10.88 -15.25
N THR A 175 -2.69 10.56 -16.36
CA THR A 175 -3.47 9.32 -16.52
C THR A 175 -3.01 8.56 -17.74
N LEU A 176 -2.66 7.29 -17.57
CA LEU A 176 -2.46 6.33 -18.67
C LEU A 176 -3.71 5.47 -18.77
N ALA A 177 -4.36 5.49 -19.91
CA ALA A 177 -5.57 4.72 -20.12
C ALA A 177 -5.61 4.13 -21.53
N PHE A 178 -6.25 2.96 -21.65
CA PHE A 178 -6.56 2.31 -22.91
C PHE A 178 -8.01 2.60 -23.26
N TYR A 179 -8.25 2.98 -24.50
CA TYR A 179 -9.56 3.38 -25.02
C TYR A 179 -9.99 2.45 -26.11
N VAL A 180 -11.21 1.97 -26.02
CA VAL A 180 -11.84 1.09 -27.04
C VAL A 180 -13.07 1.79 -27.56
N ALA A 181 -13.15 2.03 -28.86
CA ALA A 181 -14.32 2.66 -29.48
C ALA A 181 -15.55 1.79 -29.32
N ALA A 182 -16.73 2.41 -29.16
CA ALA A 182 -17.99 1.67 -29.10
C ALA A 182 -18.31 0.90 -30.40
N ALA A 183 -17.73 1.34 -31.53
CA ALA A 183 -17.83 0.68 -32.84
C ALA A 183 -16.78 -0.44 -33.03
N ASN A 184 -15.87 -0.63 -32.10
CA ASN A 184 -14.80 -1.64 -32.19
C ASN A 184 -15.41 -3.04 -32.34
N ARG A 185 -14.88 -3.81 -33.31
CA ARG A 185 -15.27 -5.19 -33.58
C ARG A 185 -14.23 -6.21 -33.23
N ALA A 186 -13.00 -5.76 -32.95
CA ALA A 186 -11.91 -6.63 -32.53
C ALA A 186 -12.13 -7.07 -31.07
N ASP A 187 -12.17 -8.37 -30.85
CA ASP A 187 -12.17 -8.93 -29.49
C ASP A 187 -10.73 -8.86 -28.96
N MET A 188 -10.51 -8.17 -27.82
CA MET A 188 -9.20 -7.92 -27.27
C MET A 188 -9.12 -8.28 -25.79
N LYS A 189 -7.94 -8.68 -25.36
CA LYS A 189 -7.66 -9.00 -23.97
C LYS A 189 -6.27 -8.46 -23.58
N PHE A 190 -6.14 -7.94 -22.39
CA PHE A 190 -4.83 -7.56 -21.85
C PHE A 190 -3.92 -8.79 -21.75
N TYR A 191 -2.68 -8.62 -22.24
CA TYR A 191 -1.62 -9.61 -22.14
C TYR A 191 -0.71 -9.25 -20.99
N ASP A 192 -0.51 -10.14 -20.01
CA ASP A 192 0.42 -9.96 -18.87
C ASP A 192 0.47 -8.52 -18.32
N LEU A 193 -0.71 -7.99 -18.03
CA LEU A 193 -0.90 -6.56 -17.73
C LEU A 193 -0.06 -6.10 -16.55
N GLY A 194 0.08 -6.92 -15.50
CA GLY A 194 0.82 -6.56 -14.29
C GLY A 194 2.31 -6.31 -14.55
N ALA A 195 2.96 -7.20 -15.33
CA ALA A 195 4.36 -7.02 -15.71
C ALA A 195 4.54 -5.79 -16.60
N GLN A 196 3.65 -5.61 -17.58
CA GLN A 196 3.71 -4.45 -18.48
C GLN A 196 3.52 -3.13 -17.75
N ILE A 197 2.55 -3.03 -16.83
CA ILE A 197 2.32 -1.81 -16.02
C ILE A 197 3.57 -1.48 -15.21
N THR A 198 4.21 -2.47 -14.60
CA THR A 198 5.43 -2.24 -13.81
C THR A 198 6.54 -1.63 -14.66
N GLU A 199 6.77 -2.14 -15.86
CA GLU A 199 7.79 -1.61 -16.77
C GLU A 199 7.40 -0.24 -17.37
N ILE A 200 6.13 -0.02 -17.67
CA ILE A 200 5.63 1.26 -18.15
C ILE A 200 5.79 2.34 -17.07
N ILE A 201 5.43 2.06 -15.83
CA ILE A 201 5.55 3.03 -14.73
C ILE A 201 7.00 3.46 -14.54
N LYS A 202 7.98 2.53 -14.63
CA LYS A 202 9.40 2.89 -14.55
C LYS A 202 9.82 3.89 -15.64
N GLN A 203 9.21 3.81 -16.84
CA GLN A 203 9.54 4.71 -17.94
C GLN A 203 8.87 6.08 -17.82
N ILE A 204 7.64 6.14 -17.29
CA ILE A 204 6.85 7.38 -17.23
C ILE A 204 7.01 8.15 -15.93
N LYS A 205 7.56 7.54 -14.88
CA LYS A 205 7.75 8.20 -13.58
C LYS A 205 8.87 9.24 -13.67
N PRO A 206 8.57 10.55 -13.47
CA PRO A 206 9.59 11.58 -13.47
C PRO A 206 10.49 11.46 -12.23
N GLU A 207 11.81 11.60 -12.40
CA GLU A 207 12.77 11.54 -11.30
C GLU A 207 12.76 12.81 -10.44
N ASN A 208 12.40 13.95 -11.03
CA ASN A 208 12.42 15.28 -10.40
C ASN A 208 11.07 15.69 -9.81
N SER A 209 10.20 14.75 -9.44
CA SER A 209 8.86 15.05 -8.94
C SER A 209 8.47 14.15 -7.77
N TRP A 210 7.74 14.71 -6.81
CA TRP A 210 7.03 13.92 -5.80
C TRP A 210 5.79 13.29 -6.42
N GLU A 211 5.56 12.00 -6.16
CA GLU A 211 4.44 11.23 -6.70
C GLU A 211 3.38 10.95 -5.63
N GLU A 212 2.12 11.28 -5.94
CA GLU A 212 0.95 10.80 -5.23
C GLU A 212 0.15 9.85 -6.13
N ASN A 213 0.35 8.54 -5.94
CA ASN A 213 -0.24 7.49 -6.75
C ASN A 213 -1.69 7.21 -6.32
N PHE A 214 -2.61 7.08 -7.28
CA PHE A 214 -4.02 6.77 -7.00
C PHE A 214 -4.29 5.29 -6.73
N ASN A 215 -3.28 4.41 -6.90
CA ASN A 215 -3.32 2.98 -6.61
C ASN A 215 -4.55 2.30 -7.24
N ILE A 216 -4.59 2.30 -8.59
CA ILE A 216 -5.68 1.66 -9.32
C ILE A 216 -5.53 0.13 -9.19
N ASP A 217 -6.34 -0.47 -8.32
CA ASP A 217 -6.31 -1.92 -8.07
C ASP A 217 -7.18 -2.70 -9.07
N ASN A 218 -8.23 -2.05 -9.62
CA ASN A 218 -9.17 -2.66 -10.54
C ASN A 218 -9.31 -1.83 -11.81
N ILE A 219 -9.04 -2.43 -12.96
CA ILE A 219 -9.18 -1.79 -14.26
C ILE A 219 -10.56 -2.12 -14.81
N ASN A 220 -11.51 -1.23 -14.56
CA ASN A 220 -12.87 -1.33 -15.06
C ASN A 220 -13.06 -0.43 -16.28
N GLY A 221 -13.91 -0.88 -17.22
CA GLY A 221 -14.30 -0.07 -18.37
C GLY A 221 -15.32 1.01 -17.95
N GLU A 222 -14.97 2.26 -18.14
CA GLU A 222 -15.84 3.42 -17.90
C GLU A 222 -16.26 4.03 -19.26
N PRO A 223 -17.57 4.23 -19.53
CA PRO A 223 -17.99 4.90 -20.75
C PRO A 223 -17.59 6.37 -20.73
N ILE A 224 -17.00 6.84 -21.82
CA ILE A 224 -16.57 8.22 -22.00
C ILE A 224 -16.87 8.69 -23.42
N GLU A 225 -17.08 9.99 -23.58
CA GLU A 225 -17.21 10.63 -24.87
C GLU A 225 -16.00 11.52 -25.16
N ILE A 226 -15.38 11.33 -26.32
CA ILE A 226 -14.23 12.12 -26.76
C ILE A 226 -14.58 12.69 -28.14
N LYS A 227 -14.71 14.01 -28.24
CA LYS A 227 -15.02 14.74 -29.49
C LYS A 227 -16.27 14.19 -30.22
N GLY A 228 -17.31 13.83 -29.47
CA GLY A 228 -18.56 13.29 -30.01
C GLY A 228 -18.56 11.78 -30.32
N ALA A 229 -17.43 11.10 -30.14
CA ALA A 229 -17.34 9.64 -30.29
C ALA A 229 -17.32 8.94 -28.92
N ARG A 230 -18.03 7.81 -28.82
CA ARG A 230 -18.13 7.03 -27.57
C ARG A 230 -17.02 5.99 -27.48
N TYR A 231 -16.38 5.94 -26.34
CA TYR A 231 -15.32 4.98 -25.99
C TYR A 231 -15.60 4.34 -24.64
N THR A 232 -15.01 3.17 -24.43
CA THR A 232 -14.82 2.58 -23.11
C THR A 232 -13.38 2.86 -22.71
N GLN A 233 -13.19 3.60 -21.60
CA GLN A 233 -11.89 3.93 -21.03
C GLN A 233 -11.50 2.90 -19.97
N TYR A 234 -10.33 2.34 -20.07
CA TYR A 234 -9.69 1.48 -19.06
C TYR A 234 -8.51 2.23 -18.46
N LYS A 235 -8.68 2.81 -17.26
CA LYS A 235 -7.60 3.49 -16.56
C LYS A 235 -6.61 2.47 -16.03
N ILE A 236 -5.37 2.53 -16.48
CA ILE A 236 -4.31 1.60 -16.15
C ILE A 236 -3.45 2.15 -15.02
N TYR A 237 -3.17 3.45 -15.08
CA TYR A 237 -2.35 4.15 -14.10
C TYR A 237 -2.79 5.60 -13.97
N GLN A 238 -2.74 6.12 -12.74
CA GLN A 238 -2.98 7.53 -12.47
C GLN A 238 -2.16 7.99 -11.28
N ALA A 239 -1.47 9.11 -11.43
CA ALA A 239 -0.73 9.76 -10.37
C ALA A 239 -0.75 11.28 -10.53
N THR A 240 -0.63 11.99 -9.42
CA THR A 240 -0.32 13.43 -9.42
C THR A 240 1.15 13.60 -9.10
N TYR A 241 1.85 14.33 -9.95
CA TYR A 241 3.26 14.69 -9.79
C TYR A 241 3.40 16.15 -9.38
N PHE A 242 4.26 16.40 -8.41
CA PHE A 242 4.61 17.74 -7.92
C PHE A 242 6.09 17.98 -8.23
N PRO A 243 6.44 18.84 -9.21
CA PRO A 243 7.83 19.05 -9.60
C PRO A 243 8.64 19.69 -8.48
N LEU A 244 9.90 19.26 -8.34
CA LEU A 244 10.85 19.73 -7.34
C LEU A 244 11.87 20.72 -7.91
N ASN A 245 11.93 20.85 -9.24
CA ASN A 245 12.79 21.79 -9.94
C ASN A 245 12.08 22.33 -11.21
N LEU A 246 12.74 23.23 -11.95
CA LEU A 246 12.18 23.87 -13.15
C LEU A 246 12.36 23.05 -14.44
N GLU A 247 12.92 21.84 -14.36
CA GLU A 247 13.07 20.99 -15.54
C GLU A 247 11.71 20.49 -16.02
N PRO A 248 11.43 20.52 -17.33
CA PRO A 248 10.19 20.00 -17.87
C PRO A 248 9.98 18.53 -17.53
N ILE A 249 8.75 18.16 -17.21
CA ILE A 249 8.38 16.76 -17.06
C ILE A 249 8.14 16.16 -18.44
N ASN A 250 8.93 15.15 -18.80
CA ASN A 250 8.85 14.46 -20.08
C ASN A 250 8.31 13.04 -19.87
N PHE A 251 7.16 12.77 -20.48
CA PHE A 251 6.57 11.45 -20.55
C PHE A 251 6.89 10.85 -21.93
N PRO A 252 7.68 9.78 -22.01
CA PRO A 252 7.98 9.13 -23.28
C PRO A 252 6.76 8.40 -23.85
N SER A 253 6.83 8.01 -25.13
CA SER A 253 5.90 7.06 -25.71
C SER A 253 6.09 5.70 -25.06
N VAL A 254 5.02 5.09 -24.58
CA VAL A 254 5.02 3.75 -23.98
C VAL A 254 4.05 2.85 -24.72
N GLY A 255 4.39 1.56 -24.79
CA GLY A 255 3.62 0.55 -25.49
C GLY A 255 2.89 -0.38 -24.55
N LEU A 256 1.62 -0.70 -24.87
CA LEU A 256 0.81 -1.70 -24.19
C LEU A 256 0.45 -2.81 -25.18
N LYS A 257 0.87 -4.02 -24.88
CA LYS A 257 0.60 -5.20 -25.70
C LYS A 257 -0.68 -5.89 -25.28
N LEU A 258 -1.57 -6.13 -26.23
CA LEU A 258 -2.83 -6.87 -26.05
C LEU A 258 -2.85 -8.12 -26.93
N ILE A 259 -3.67 -9.08 -26.55
CA ILE A 259 -4.09 -10.20 -27.39
C ILE A 259 -5.28 -9.72 -28.19
N LYS A 260 -5.20 -9.81 -29.52
CA LYS A 260 -6.29 -9.56 -30.44
C LYS A 260 -6.72 -10.91 -31.05
N TYR A 261 -8.02 -11.16 -31.13
CA TYR A 261 -8.56 -12.38 -31.65
C TYR A 261 -9.05 -12.19 -33.08
N ASN A 262 -8.34 -12.79 -34.04
CA ASN A 262 -8.76 -12.87 -35.42
C ASN A 262 -9.85 -13.92 -35.58
N GLN A 263 -10.88 -13.64 -36.36
CA GLN A 263 -12.03 -14.52 -36.58
C GLN A 263 -11.83 -15.39 -37.82
N VAL A 264 -12.32 -16.63 -37.76
CA VAL A 264 -12.36 -17.52 -38.94
C VAL A 264 -13.44 -17.04 -39.89
N LYS A 265 -13.11 -16.98 -41.19
CA LYS A 265 -14.06 -16.61 -42.27
C LYS A 265 -15.30 -17.51 -42.29
N ASN A 266 -15.10 -18.82 -42.03
CA ASN A 266 -16.19 -19.82 -41.98
C ASN A 266 -16.13 -20.54 -40.61
N PRO A 267 -16.88 -20.07 -39.59
CA PRO A 267 -16.86 -20.69 -38.27
C PRO A 267 -17.37 -22.12 -38.31
N SER A 268 -16.67 -23.02 -37.66
CA SER A 268 -17.02 -24.44 -37.54
C SER A 268 -17.55 -24.72 -36.14
N PHE A 269 -18.58 -25.57 -36.06
CA PHE A 269 -19.19 -25.94 -34.79
C PHE A 269 -18.21 -26.62 -33.81
N PHE A 270 -17.22 -27.35 -34.34
CA PHE A 270 -16.22 -28.09 -33.55
C PHE A 270 -14.78 -27.61 -33.73
N GLY A 271 -14.53 -26.49 -34.44
CA GLY A 271 -13.20 -25.98 -34.75
C GLY A 271 -12.76 -24.80 -33.87
N ARG A 272 -11.43 -24.52 -33.87
CA ARG A 272 -10.92 -23.27 -33.34
C ARG A 272 -11.34 -22.12 -34.24
N ASN A 273 -12.34 -21.35 -33.82
CA ASN A 273 -12.89 -20.25 -34.57
C ASN A 273 -12.19 -18.90 -34.33
N ARG A 274 -11.13 -18.88 -33.50
CA ARG A 274 -10.34 -17.70 -33.15
C ARG A 274 -8.88 -18.02 -33.19
N GLN A 275 -8.10 -17.09 -33.66
CA GLN A 275 -6.61 -17.12 -33.63
C GLN A 275 -6.13 -15.95 -32.78
N GLU A 276 -5.27 -16.22 -31.83
CA GLU A 276 -4.59 -15.18 -31.06
C GLU A 276 -3.53 -14.50 -31.92
N ASP A 277 -3.56 -13.19 -31.92
CA ASP A 277 -2.56 -12.30 -32.46
C ASP A 277 -2.18 -11.28 -31.40
N TYR A 278 -1.05 -10.62 -31.53
CA TYR A 278 -0.58 -9.66 -30.57
C TYR A 278 -0.44 -8.29 -31.23
N GLU A 279 -1.09 -7.30 -30.64
CA GLU A 279 -1.01 -5.93 -31.11
C GLU A 279 -0.49 -5.03 -29.97
N THR A 280 0.42 -4.11 -30.31
CA THR A 280 0.97 -3.16 -29.33
C THR A 280 0.50 -1.76 -29.67
N PHE A 281 -0.20 -1.15 -28.72
CA PHE A 281 -0.69 0.21 -28.82
C PHE A 281 0.29 1.16 -28.11
N TYR A 282 0.69 2.24 -28.79
CA TYR A 282 1.62 3.20 -28.26
C TYR A 282 0.94 4.49 -27.87
N SER A 283 1.32 5.03 -26.71
CA SER A 283 0.92 6.38 -26.31
C SER A 283 1.76 7.42 -27.09
N LYS A 284 1.21 8.63 -27.24
CA LYS A 284 2.00 9.77 -27.72
C LYS A 284 2.87 10.31 -26.58
N PRO A 285 4.10 10.75 -26.86
CA PRO A 285 4.93 11.41 -25.87
C PRO A 285 4.28 12.73 -25.44
N LYS A 286 4.51 13.15 -24.21
CA LYS A 286 3.94 14.35 -23.63
C LYS A 286 5.00 15.10 -22.81
N THR A 287 5.08 16.40 -22.99
CA THR A 287 5.94 17.29 -22.17
C THR A 287 5.07 18.30 -21.44
N VAL A 288 5.37 18.51 -20.17
CA VAL A 288 4.76 19.52 -19.31
C VAL A 288 5.83 20.53 -18.92
N LYS A 289 5.55 21.80 -19.15
CA LYS A 289 6.45 22.90 -18.80
C LYS A 289 6.27 23.29 -17.34
N ILE A 290 7.37 23.64 -16.68
CA ILE A 290 7.36 24.12 -15.31
C ILE A 290 7.68 25.61 -15.31
N LYS A 291 6.79 26.41 -14.73
CA LYS A 291 6.95 27.85 -14.54
C LYS A 291 7.57 28.15 -13.18
N GLU A 292 8.45 29.12 -13.14
CA GLU A 292 8.91 29.70 -11.88
C GLU A 292 7.77 30.44 -11.19
N LEU A 293 7.75 30.42 -9.86
CA LEU A 293 6.83 31.25 -9.08
C LEU A 293 7.13 32.73 -9.26
N PRO A 294 6.11 33.62 -9.23
CA PRO A 294 6.33 35.05 -9.25
C PRO A 294 7.29 35.51 -8.15
N PRO A 295 8.02 36.62 -8.35
CA PRO A 295 8.96 37.14 -7.36
C PRO A 295 8.30 37.39 -6.00
N HIS A 296 8.83 36.78 -4.95
CA HIS A 296 8.40 36.99 -3.56
C HIS A 296 9.56 36.63 -2.62
N PRO A 297 9.76 37.34 -1.48
CA PRO A 297 10.84 37.03 -0.53
C PRO A 297 10.84 35.58 0.01
N LEU A 298 9.66 34.96 0.09
CA LEU A 298 9.48 33.61 0.60
C LEU A 298 9.20 32.56 -0.49
N LYS A 299 9.40 32.89 -1.79
CA LYS A 299 9.04 32.01 -2.92
C LYS A 299 9.60 30.57 -2.81
N ASP A 300 10.80 30.42 -2.25
CA ASP A 300 11.50 29.14 -2.15
C ASP A 300 11.03 28.28 -0.94
N ARG A 301 10.13 28.84 -0.11
CA ARG A 301 9.66 28.20 1.12
C ARG A 301 8.15 27.97 1.15
N VAL A 302 7.42 28.48 0.17
CA VAL A 302 5.96 28.39 0.16
C VAL A 302 5.50 27.09 -0.48
N ASN A 303 4.39 26.56 -0.01
CA ASN A 303 3.68 25.47 -0.66
C ASN A 303 2.79 26.03 -1.79
N VAL A 304 2.56 25.21 -2.82
CA VAL A 304 1.76 25.59 -3.99
C VAL A 304 0.48 24.75 -4.02
N GLY A 305 -0.66 25.44 -4.10
CA GLY A 305 -1.97 24.80 -4.10
C GLY A 305 -3.07 25.75 -3.68
N SER A 306 -4.30 25.28 -3.65
CA SER A 306 -5.45 26.06 -3.17
C SER A 306 -5.85 25.56 -1.78
N TYR A 307 -5.63 26.38 -0.76
CA TYR A 307 -5.77 25.99 0.63
C TYR A 307 -6.75 26.89 1.39
N LYS A 308 -7.31 26.34 2.45
CA LYS A 308 -8.20 27.04 3.41
C LYS A 308 -7.81 26.65 4.82
N LEU A 309 -7.98 27.60 5.76
CA LEU A 309 -7.81 27.38 7.18
C LEU A 309 -9.11 26.86 7.77
N LYS A 310 -8.97 25.87 8.63
CA LYS A 310 -9.95 25.51 9.64
C LYS A 310 -9.25 25.51 10.98
N GLU A 311 -9.78 26.22 11.94
CA GLU A 311 -9.15 26.39 13.24
C GLU A 311 -10.12 26.14 14.39
N ALA A 312 -9.54 25.81 15.53
CA ALA A 312 -10.27 25.64 16.78
C ALA A 312 -9.38 25.93 17.98
N ILE A 313 -9.95 26.49 19.03
CA ILE A 313 -9.26 26.72 20.30
C ILE A 313 -10.06 26.10 21.43
N SER A 314 -9.37 25.58 22.44
CA SER A 314 -10.02 24.97 23.62
C SER A 314 -10.68 25.98 24.56
N ILE A 315 -10.13 27.19 24.65
CA ILE A 315 -10.58 28.25 25.54
C ILE A 315 -10.08 29.61 25.02
N GLU A 316 -10.97 30.63 25.02
CA GLU A 316 -10.66 31.99 24.56
C GLU A 316 -10.37 32.97 25.72
N LYS A 317 -10.85 32.66 26.91
CA LYS A 317 -10.66 33.49 28.10
C LYS A 317 -9.91 32.70 29.14
N LEU A 318 -8.71 33.12 29.46
CA LEU A 318 -7.80 32.38 30.34
C LEU A 318 -7.01 33.34 31.24
N THR A 319 -6.28 32.77 32.19
CA THR A 319 -5.35 33.51 33.04
C THR A 319 -3.92 33.26 32.63
N THR A 320 -3.01 34.18 32.96
CA THR A 320 -1.58 33.98 32.78
C THR A 320 -1.12 32.65 33.40
N GLY A 321 -0.34 31.87 32.66
CA GLY A 321 0.09 30.54 33.05
C GLY A 321 -0.90 29.40 32.80
N GLN A 322 -2.16 29.71 32.42
CA GLN A 322 -3.13 28.69 32.03
C GLN A 322 -2.94 28.25 30.61
N SER A 323 -2.76 26.95 30.39
CA SER A 323 -2.55 26.39 29.06
C SER A 323 -3.84 26.32 28.23
N PHE A 324 -3.66 26.40 26.92
CA PHE A 324 -4.70 26.18 25.93
C PHE A 324 -4.20 25.32 24.77
N ASN A 325 -5.13 24.64 24.11
CA ASN A 325 -4.84 23.93 22.85
C ASN A 325 -5.41 24.73 21.68
N TYR A 326 -4.61 24.92 20.65
CA TYR A 326 -4.99 25.58 19.41
C TYR A 326 -4.72 24.68 18.23
N SER A 327 -5.72 24.42 17.41
CA SER A 327 -5.64 23.62 16.18
C SER A 327 -5.62 24.51 14.97
N PHE A 328 -4.58 24.42 14.14
CA PHE A 328 -4.44 25.06 12.84
C PHE A 328 -4.46 23.98 11.76
N GLU A 329 -5.59 23.81 11.07
CA GLU A 329 -5.77 22.79 10.03
C GLU A 329 -5.75 23.43 8.64
N ILE A 330 -4.74 23.10 7.84
CA ILE A 330 -4.63 23.51 6.44
C ILE A 330 -5.28 22.43 5.59
N GLY A 331 -6.41 22.75 4.94
CA GLY A 331 -7.12 21.82 4.06
C GLY A 331 -7.20 22.34 2.64
N GLY A 332 -7.17 21.45 1.63
CA GLY A 332 -7.26 21.90 0.25
C GLY A 332 -6.78 20.92 -0.80
N VAL A 333 -6.34 21.48 -1.95
CA VAL A 333 -5.82 20.77 -3.12
C VAL A 333 -4.35 21.11 -3.29
N GLY A 334 -3.47 20.12 -3.28
CA GLY A 334 -2.03 20.30 -3.42
C GLY A 334 -1.25 19.15 -2.80
N ASN A 335 0.05 19.34 -2.61
CA ASN A 335 0.91 18.37 -1.94
C ASN A 335 0.72 18.46 -0.42
N ILE A 336 -0.26 17.72 0.09
CA ILE A 336 -0.58 17.70 1.53
C ILE A 336 0.58 17.13 2.36
N SER A 337 1.32 16.17 1.81
CA SER A 337 2.48 15.56 2.50
C SER A 337 3.56 16.60 2.79
N ALA A 338 3.77 17.53 1.88
CA ALA A 338 4.82 18.55 1.94
C ALA A 338 4.41 19.84 2.68
N LEU A 339 3.17 19.94 3.21
CA LEU A 339 2.75 21.13 3.93
C LEU A 339 3.65 21.37 5.15
N ASN A 340 4.29 22.53 5.15
CA ASN A 340 5.13 22.96 6.27
C ASN A 340 4.28 23.43 7.44
N MET A 341 4.81 23.27 8.63
CA MET A 341 4.25 23.81 9.86
C MET A 341 4.29 25.35 9.82
N PRO A 342 3.21 26.05 10.23
CA PRO A 342 3.28 27.48 10.51
C PRO A 342 4.38 27.78 11.51
N SER A 343 5.29 28.68 11.18
CA SER A 343 6.32 29.12 12.12
C SER A 343 5.73 30.11 13.11
N ILE A 344 6.06 29.93 14.37
CA ILE A 344 5.76 30.89 15.45
C ILE A 344 7.10 31.37 15.94
N ASP A 345 7.36 32.67 15.79
CA ASP A 345 8.56 33.28 16.32
C ASP A 345 8.51 33.31 17.84
N PRO A 346 9.63 33.00 18.53
CA PRO A 346 9.70 33.17 19.97
C PRO A 346 9.34 34.58 20.38
N ASN A 347 8.44 34.70 21.37
CA ASN A 347 7.97 35.99 21.86
C ASN A 347 7.78 35.97 23.37
N GLU A 348 7.65 37.13 23.99
CA GLU A 348 7.50 37.26 25.45
C GLU A 348 6.06 37.07 25.95
N TRP A 349 5.07 37.10 25.04
CA TRP A 349 3.65 37.04 25.41
C TRP A 349 3.16 35.60 25.58
N PHE A 350 3.71 34.65 24.75
CA PHE A 350 3.29 33.27 24.70
C PHE A 350 4.47 32.32 24.64
N GLU A 351 4.35 31.24 25.35
CA GLU A 351 5.19 30.06 25.16
C GLU A 351 4.37 29.04 24.35
N PHE A 352 4.82 28.75 23.13
CA PHE A 352 4.24 27.72 22.26
C PHE A 352 5.16 26.52 22.18
N TYR A 353 4.58 25.35 22.31
CA TYR A 353 5.28 24.08 22.16
C TYR A 353 5.09 23.53 20.75
N GLU A 354 6.04 22.70 20.29
CA GLU A 354 5.98 22.03 18.99
C GLU A 354 4.64 21.29 18.83
N PRO A 355 3.89 21.47 17.71
CA PRO A 355 2.56 20.91 17.57
C PRO A 355 2.59 19.43 17.23
N ASN A 356 1.62 18.69 17.72
CA ASN A 356 1.28 17.38 17.18
C ASN A 356 0.70 17.54 15.78
N THR A 357 1.15 16.69 14.86
CA THR A 357 0.75 16.77 13.46
C THR A 357 -0.09 15.56 13.06
N VAL A 358 -1.25 15.80 12.45
CA VAL A 358 -2.11 14.78 11.86
C VAL A 358 -2.40 15.13 10.41
N GLN A 359 -2.24 14.17 9.50
CA GLN A 359 -2.53 14.40 8.08
C GLN A 359 -3.54 13.39 7.54
N ASN A 360 -4.35 13.85 6.59
CA ASN A 360 -5.29 13.04 5.83
C ASN A 360 -5.16 13.38 4.34
N ILE A 361 -4.89 12.38 3.51
CA ILE A 361 -4.70 12.55 2.07
C ILE A 361 -5.71 11.68 1.33
N ARG A 362 -6.45 12.31 0.42
CA ARG A 362 -7.44 11.66 -0.45
C ARG A 362 -7.03 11.82 -1.90
N ARG A 363 -7.04 10.72 -2.62
CA ARG A 363 -6.75 10.64 -4.05
C ARG A 363 -8.02 10.19 -4.76
N SER A 364 -8.80 11.13 -5.25
CA SER A 364 -10.09 10.86 -5.90
C SER A 364 -10.42 11.94 -6.91
N SER A 365 -11.30 11.63 -7.86
CA SER A 365 -11.79 12.57 -8.88
C SER A 365 -10.64 13.33 -9.59
N ASN A 366 -9.58 12.62 -9.93
CA ASN A 366 -8.39 13.14 -10.60
C ASN A 366 -7.66 14.26 -9.82
N ARG A 367 -7.77 14.29 -8.48
CA ARG A 367 -7.14 15.31 -7.64
C ARG A 367 -6.61 14.70 -6.35
N VAL A 368 -5.52 15.27 -5.86
CA VAL A 368 -5.01 15.04 -4.51
C VAL A 368 -5.56 16.14 -3.62
N THR A 369 -6.34 15.76 -2.64
CA THR A 369 -6.96 16.66 -1.66
C THR A 369 -6.68 16.14 -0.25
N GLY A 370 -6.85 16.98 0.73
CA GLY A 370 -6.70 16.53 2.13
C GLY A 370 -6.54 17.67 3.09
N SER A 371 -6.07 17.32 4.27
CA SER A 371 -5.71 18.30 5.29
C SER A 371 -4.52 17.86 6.12
N LYS A 372 -3.81 18.83 6.65
CA LYS A 372 -2.77 18.66 7.66
C LYS A 372 -3.07 19.58 8.82
N LYS A 373 -3.25 18.99 9.99
CA LYS A 373 -3.62 19.67 11.22
C LYS A 373 -2.41 19.75 12.14
N PHE A 374 -2.20 20.91 12.72
CA PHE A 374 -1.15 21.23 13.68
C PHE A 374 -1.82 21.60 15.01
N ASP A 375 -1.68 20.76 16.02
CA ASP A 375 -2.26 20.99 17.34
C ASP A 375 -1.18 21.57 18.27
N TYR A 376 -1.22 22.87 18.47
CA TYR A 376 -0.34 23.63 19.35
C TYR A 376 -0.82 23.62 20.79
N PHE A 377 0.14 23.54 21.68
CA PHE A 377 -0.09 23.80 23.11
C PHE A 377 0.55 25.13 23.44
N GLY A 378 -0.22 26.06 24.01
CA GLY A 378 0.24 27.41 24.32
C GLY A 378 -0.01 27.80 25.77
N ILE A 379 0.86 28.63 26.32
CA ILE A 379 0.75 29.22 27.66
C ILE A 379 0.99 30.72 27.52
N PRO A 380 0.02 31.59 27.92
CA PRO A 380 0.23 33.03 27.94
C PRO A 380 1.03 33.45 29.16
N ASN A 381 1.97 34.37 28.99
CA ASN A 381 2.84 34.91 30.03
C ASN A 381 2.39 36.32 30.46
N GLU A 382 1.69 37.06 29.59
CA GLU A 382 1.29 38.45 29.80
C GLU A 382 -0.26 38.60 29.76
N PRO A 383 -0.83 39.39 30.62
CA PRO A 383 -2.26 39.75 30.52
C PRO A 383 -2.48 40.66 29.32
N GLY A 384 -3.61 40.49 28.64
CA GLY A 384 -3.96 41.30 27.47
C GLY A 384 -5.00 40.66 26.58
N THR A 385 -5.31 41.33 25.47
CA THR A 385 -6.14 40.78 24.40
C THR A 385 -5.28 40.62 23.17
N TYR A 386 -5.26 39.42 22.61
CA TYR A 386 -4.33 39.03 21.53
C TYR A 386 -5.08 38.42 20.36
N ASP A 387 -4.80 38.88 19.16
CA ASP A 387 -5.21 38.22 17.93
C ASP A 387 -4.18 37.12 17.60
N LEU A 388 -4.59 35.85 17.64
CA LEU A 388 -3.66 34.72 17.37
C LEU A 388 -3.06 34.80 15.96
N GLY A 389 -3.73 35.47 15.02
CA GLY A 389 -3.21 35.66 13.68
C GLY A 389 -1.96 36.55 13.58
N ASP A 390 -1.64 37.33 14.63
CA ASP A 390 -0.37 38.09 14.65
C ASP A 390 0.81 37.19 14.98
N PHE A 391 0.56 36.00 15.55
CA PHE A 391 1.56 35.03 15.94
C PHE A 391 1.59 33.81 15.01
N ILE A 392 0.42 33.39 14.49
CA ILE A 392 0.30 32.16 13.71
C ILE A 392 -0.31 32.49 12.35
N GLN A 393 0.53 32.44 11.32
CA GLN A 393 0.13 32.64 9.94
C GLN A 393 0.93 31.71 9.02
N TRP A 394 0.35 31.40 7.85
CA TRP A 394 0.97 30.50 6.90
C TRP A 394 0.72 31.00 5.47
N ILE A 395 1.80 31.25 4.74
CA ILE A 395 1.78 31.77 3.37
C ILE A 395 1.88 30.62 2.36
N PHE A 396 1.18 30.73 1.25
CA PHE A 396 1.22 29.81 0.13
C PHE A 396 1.04 30.55 -1.20
N PHE A 397 1.30 29.88 -2.32
CA PHE A 397 0.99 30.38 -3.65
C PHE A 397 -0.23 29.64 -4.21
N ASP A 398 -1.28 30.36 -4.56
CA ASP A 398 -2.46 29.80 -5.23
C ASP A 398 -2.27 29.85 -6.76
N PRO A 399 -2.06 28.69 -7.43
CA PRO A 399 -1.82 28.66 -8.87
C PRO A 399 -3.08 28.95 -9.71
N VAL A 400 -4.28 28.88 -9.12
CA VAL A 400 -5.55 29.23 -9.80
C VAL A 400 -5.75 30.74 -9.84
N GLN A 401 -5.38 31.41 -8.74
CA GLN A 401 -5.46 32.88 -8.63
C GLN A 401 -4.16 33.58 -9.06
N GLU A 402 -3.10 32.79 -9.30
CA GLU A 402 -1.75 33.26 -9.66
C GLU A 402 -1.18 34.29 -8.67
N LYS A 403 -1.47 34.10 -7.38
CA LYS A 403 -1.03 35.02 -6.32
C LYS A 403 -0.62 34.29 -5.06
N TYR A 404 0.19 34.96 -4.26
CA TYR A 404 0.45 34.57 -2.88
C TYR A 404 -0.75 34.93 -2.02
N ASP A 405 -1.07 34.05 -1.08
CA ASP A 405 -2.12 34.26 -0.10
C ASP A 405 -1.67 33.76 1.28
N THR A 406 -2.33 34.24 2.34
CA THR A 406 -1.93 33.91 3.71
C THR A 406 -3.13 33.41 4.47
N LEU A 407 -3.00 32.23 5.08
CA LEU A 407 -3.91 31.74 6.09
C LEU A 407 -3.50 32.33 7.44
N LYS A 408 -4.35 33.14 8.01
CA LYS A 408 -4.13 33.84 9.27
C LYS A 408 -5.26 33.46 10.23
N SER A 409 -4.93 33.20 11.51
CA SER A 409 -5.93 32.94 12.52
C SER A 409 -6.86 34.16 12.72
N GLU A 410 -8.13 33.93 12.85
CA GLU A 410 -9.14 34.96 13.18
C GLU A 410 -9.54 34.93 14.67
N ILE A 411 -8.94 34.00 15.45
CA ILE A 411 -9.27 33.82 16.86
C ILE A 411 -8.57 34.88 17.72
N GLN A 412 -9.36 35.49 18.59
CA GLN A 412 -8.90 36.43 19.59
C GLN A 412 -8.98 35.78 20.98
N ILE A 413 -7.92 35.93 21.78
CA ILE A 413 -7.87 35.44 23.15
C ILE A 413 -7.77 36.60 24.17
N GLN A 414 -8.39 36.42 25.30
CA GLN A 414 -8.36 37.36 26.41
C GLN A 414 -7.65 36.72 27.61
N VAL A 415 -6.55 37.31 28.03
CA VAL A 415 -5.72 36.83 29.14
C VAL A 415 -5.83 37.80 30.31
N GLN A 416 -6.19 37.30 31.48
CA GLN A 416 -6.24 38.04 32.73
C GLN A 416 -5.18 37.54 33.70
N GLY A 417 -4.86 38.31 34.72
CA GLY A 417 -3.92 37.92 35.76
C GLY A 417 -2.69 38.82 35.82
N GLU A 418 -1.67 38.38 36.53
CA GLU A 418 -0.41 39.10 36.68
C GLU A 418 0.60 38.66 35.60
N SER A 419 1.52 39.56 35.22
CA SER A 419 2.61 39.26 34.29
C SER A 419 3.54 38.17 34.86
N ARG A 420 3.85 37.17 34.05
CA ARG A 420 4.84 36.13 34.34
C ARG A 420 6.17 36.35 33.63
N LYS A 421 6.36 37.52 33.01
CA LYS A 421 7.54 37.87 32.24
C LYS A 421 8.84 37.69 33.04
N ASN A 422 8.84 38.06 34.28
CA ASN A 422 10.04 37.92 35.14
C ASN A 422 10.30 36.45 35.52
N GLU A 423 9.26 35.61 35.64
CA GLU A 423 9.46 34.16 35.83
C GLU A 423 10.01 33.49 34.58
N TYR A 424 9.57 33.92 33.41
CA TYR A 424 10.05 33.42 32.13
C TYR A 424 11.50 33.84 31.85
N ILE A 425 11.85 35.07 32.13
CA ILE A 425 13.25 35.56 32.05
C ILE A 425 14.14 34.80 33.05
N SER A 426 13.62 34.57 34.25
CA SER A 426 14.33 33.83 35.30
C SER A 426 14.52 32.35 34.94
N SER A 427 13.56 31.73 34.26
CA SER A 427 13.65 30.33 33.80
C SER A 427 14.55 30.17 32.57
N ASN A 428 14.60 31.18 31.69
CA ASN A 428 15.52 31.24 30.56
C ASN A 428 16.89 31.83 30.91
N ASP A 429 16.98 32.55 32.05
CA ASP A 429 18.28 32.90 32.65
C ASP A 429 18.87 31.63 33.28
N LEU A 430 19.52 30.86 32.45
CA LEU A 430 20.31 29.68 32.83
C LEU A 430 21.49 30.05 33.75
N GLY A 431 21.51 31.33 34.21
CA GLY A 431 22.62 31.98 34.89
C GLY A 431 23.16 31.23 36.08
N SER A 432 22.33 30.66 36.94
CA SER A 432 22.90 30.01 38.15
C SER A 432 23.40 28.59 37.90
N PHE A 433 22.88 27.87 36.96
CA PHE A 433 23.30 26.48 36.68
C PHE A 433 24.43 26.43 35.64
N TYR A 434 24.31 27.18 34.55
CA TYR A 434 25.32 27.22 33.51
C TYR A 434 26.56 28.06 33.95
N ASP A 435 26.36 29.16 34.68
CA ASP A 435 27.48 29.89 35.31
C ASP A 435 28.22 29.02 36.33
N ARG A 436 27.54 28.11 36.99
CA ARG A 436 28.20 27.10 37.86
C ARG A 436 28.92 26.03 37.06
N ILE A 437 28.39 25.64 35.89
CA ILE A 437 29.07 24.69 34.99
C ILE A 437 30.31 25.33 34.34
N GLU A 438 30.25 26.62 33.97
CA GLU A 438 31.41 27.34 33.43
C GLU A 438 32.48 27.63 34.51
N LEU A 439 32.08 27.76 35.77
CA LEU A 439 32.99 27.91 36.91
C LEU A 439 33.53 26.58 37.47
N GLU A 440 32.88 25.48 37.16
CA GLU A 440 33.34 24.15 37.50
C GLU A 440 34.43 23.73 36.50
N ASP A 441 35.65 23.65 36.99
CA ASP A 441 36.81 23.15 36.26
C ASP A 441 36.51 21.73 35.76
N ASN A 442 36.61 21.52 34.45
CA ASN A 442 36.42 20.24 33.76
C ASN A 442 37.42 19.15 34.15
N GLN A 443 38.08 19.28 35.31
CA GLN A 443 38.91 18.24 35.85
C GLN A 443 38.08 17.14 36.47
N LEU A 444 38.18 15.96 35.90
CA LEU A 444 37.66 14.72 36.48
C LEU A 444 38.19 14.57 37.91
N VAL A 445 37.40 15.03 38.91
CA VAL A 445 37.69 14.73 40.30
C VAL A 445 37.62 13.23 40.50
N SER A 446 38.77 12.62 40.60
CA SER A 446 38.88 11.19 40.86
C SER A 446 38.15 10.87 42.17
N ILE A 447 37.06 10.07 42.05
CA ILE A 447 36.30 9.57 43.19
C ILE A 447 37.17 8.57 43.98
N LYS A 448 38.33 9.02 44.51
CA LYS A 448 39.13 8.23 45.41
C LYS A 448 38.59 8.23 46.86
N SER A 449 37.63 9.09 47.20
CA SER A 449 37.09 9.16 48.57
C SER A 449 36.12 8.00 48.91
N GLY A 450 35.67 7.22 47.90
CA GLY A 450 34.79 6.08 48.13
C GLY A 450 35.49 4.75 48.37
N MET A 451 36.82 4.66 48.25
CA MET A 451 37.51 3.37 48.37
C MET A 451 37.59 2.90 49.82
N GLY A 452 37.71 3.84 50.78
CA GLY A 452 37.79 3.54 52.22
C GLY A 452 36.57 2.84 52.77
N TYR A 453 35.38 3.35 52.49
CA TYR A 453 34.16 2.73 53.01
C TYR A 453 33.82 1.38 52.30
N LYS A 454 34.19 1.21 51.03
CA LYS A 454 34.05 -0.08 50.34
C LYS A 454 34.95 -1.16 50.96
N ILE A 455 36.17 -0.80 51.39
CA ILE A 455 37.07 -1.70 52.10
C ILE A 455 36.46 -2.06 53.47
N ILE A 456 35.90 -1.09 54.20
CA ILE A 456 35.25 -1.34 55.51
C ILE A 456 34.01 -2.24 55.33
N ILE A 457 33.15 -2.00 54.35
CA ILE A 457 31.99 -2.83 54.07
C ILE A 457 32.39 -4.28 53.69
N ASN A 458 33.41 -4.44 52.84
CA ASN A 458 33.89 -5.77 52.46
C ASN A 458 34.50 -6.52 53.64
N LEU A 459 35.23 -5.85 54.54
CA LEU A 459 35.74 -6.42 55.79
C LEU A 459 34.59 -6.85 56.72
N PHE A 460 33.53 -6.06 56.81
CA PHE A 460 32.36 -6.38 57.62
C PHE A 460 31.60 -7.61 57.08
N ILE A 461 31.43 -7.69 55.76
CA ILE A 461 30.83 -8.87 55.09
C ILE A 461 31.70 -10.10 55.32
N PHE A 462 33.01 -9.97 55.21
CA PHE A 462 33.95 -11.09 55.47
C PHE A 462 33.88 -11.57 56.91
N ALA A 463 33.79 -10.68 57.89
CA ALA A 463 33.66 -10.99 59.31
C ALA A 463 32.34 -11.77 59.60
N ILE A 464 31.22 -11.33 58.98
CA ILE A 464 29.92 -12.03 59.06
C ILE A 464 30.03 -13.44 58.46
N LEU A 465 30.72 -13.60 57.36
CA LEU A 465 30.90 -14.88 56.67
C LEU A 465 31.71 -15.86 57.51
N VAL A 466 32.82 -15.37 58.10
CA VAL A 466 33.69 -16.14 59.00
C VAL A 466 32.94 -16.59 60.28
N THR A 467 32.16 -15.68 60.90
CA THR A 467 31.36 -16.00 62.07
C THR A 467 30.25 -17.01 61.75
N SER A 468 29.60 -16.91 60.60
CA SER A 468 28.60 -17.87 60.11
C SER A 468 29.17 -19.25 59.85
N ILE A 469 30.36 -19.33 59.27
CA ILE A 469 31.08 -20.61 59.04
C ILE A 469 31.49 -21.20 60.37
N ARG A 470 32.03 -20.41 61.31
CA ARG A 470 32.40 -20.89 62.66
C ARG A 470 31.19 -21.43 63.40
N ARG A 471 30.04 -20.73 63.31
CA ARG A 471 28.78 -21.19 63.92
C ARG A 471 28.28 -22.53 63.31
N ARG A 472 28.36 -22.68 61.99
CA ARG A 472 28.04 -23.96 61.31
C ARG A 472 28.97 -25.09 61.75
N ILE A 473 30.28 -24.82 61.85
CA ILE A 473 31.25 -25.82 62.29
C ILE A 473 31.01 -26.21 63.76
N ALA A 474 30.67 -25.22 64.61
CA ALA A 474 30.34 -25.49 66.04
C ALA A 474 29.05 -26.31 66.16
N LEU A 475 28.04 -26.04 65.36
CA LEU A 475 26.77 -26.83 65.32
C LEU A 475 26.98 -28.24 64.75
N SER A 476 27.91 -28.43 63.83
CA SER A 476 28.23 -29.76 63.28
C SER A 476 29.08 -30.61 64.24
N ARG A 477 29.76 -30.03 65.25
CA ARG A 477 30.58 -30.72 66.24
C ARG A 477 29.83 -31.17 67.51
N ASN A 478 28.55 -30.76 67.67
CA ASN A 478 27.72 -31.17 68.80
C ASN A 478 26.40 -31.78 68.34
N PRO A 479 26.38 -33.03 67.84
CA PRO A 479 25.16 -33.76 67.61
C PRO A 479 24.83 -34.65 68.81
N LYS A 480 24.41 -34.08 69.94
CA LYS A 480 23.79 -34.87 71.01
C LYS A 480 23.03 -33.98 71.98
N SER A 481 21.76 -34.13 71.96
CA SER A 481 20.75 -34.11 73.01
C SER A 481 19.44 -33.47 72.51
N GLU A 482 18.58 -34.28 72.01
CA GLU A 482 17.14 -34.18 72.21
C GLU A 482 16.52 -35.56 71.86
N VAL A 483 16.51 -36.42 72.89
CA VAL A 483 15.54 -37.48 73.01
C VAL A 483 15.13 -37.43 74.47
N SER A 484 13.95 -36.96 74.72
CA SER A 484 12.92 -37.41 75.66
C SER A 484 11.70 -36.49 75.53
#